data_7820df97d203cde9ad19883e0034a91e
#
_entry.id   7820df97d203cde9ad19883e0034a91e
#
_cell.length_a   1.000
_cell.length_b   1.000
_cell.length_c   1.000
_cell.angle_alpha   90.00
_cell.angle_beta   90.00
_cell.angle_gamma   90.00
#
_symmetry.space_group_name_H-M   'P 1'
#
loop_
_entity.id
_entity.type
_entity.pdbx_description
1 polymer ?
#
loop_
_entity_poly.entity_id
_entity_poly.type
_entity_poly.pdbx_seq_one_letter_code
_entity_poly.pdbx_strand_id
1 'polypeptide(L)'
;MRAIEHGSVARMFWHGVSTRGAQVILRQKELGIWRAVTWDELGRAAREVGMGLIALGFQPGEVGSILSNTNREWLYADLGILGAGGVSNGIYPTDSPAQAEYLLADSGSVVVFAEDEEQLDKILEARERLPRLRRIIVSDMEGLRDFDDAQVVSLEALRALGADFDDKHEGVWDKRLASRQAEDLAILVYTSGTTGKPKGAMISHKNVLVTVDGYQDSFPQGPEDERIAFLPLCHIAERVGGQYHSMFSGAVLNFVENPETVPENVREIAPTVFTAVPRVWEKFYSGVALRLKEAGRLQQWAYGVAIGVGAKVAALKEARKPVAAGLRFAFWLARLLVLNNVRRAIGVHSARVCITGAAPISPDLLRWYMALGVEMFEVWGQTESSGAITAIPEGKAKPGSIGPQMRHAEVKLSPEGELLARGDSVFMGYLNQPEKTAETLQDGWLHTGDVGSVDEEGFFYITDRMKDIIITAGGKNITPSEYENQLKFSPYITDAVVIGDKRPYLVALVMVDHENVENYAQEQAIPFSNYASLCRRPEIVGLIQGEIDKANKMFARAEQIKKFLLLENKLGAEDEELTPTMKLKRKLVNEKYKGLIESMYSERAAA
;
A
#
# COMPACT_ATOMS: atom_id res chain seq x y z
N MET A 1 -2.70 -2.61 28.37
CA MET A 1 -3.32 -3.83 27.82
C MET A 1 -2.75 -4.06 26.44
N ARG A 2 -2.39 -5.28 26.08
CA ARG A 2 -1.92 -5.66 24.75
C ARG A 2 -3.15 -5.91 23.85
N ALA A 3 -3.01 -5.72 22.52
CA ALA A 3 -4.10 -5.97 21.60
C ALA A 3 -4.60 -7.43 21.67
N ILE A 4 -3.67 -8.38 21.79
CA ILE A 4 -4.00 -9.82 21.88
C ILE A 4 -4.89 -10.17 23.09
N GLU A 5 -4.82 -9.40 24.18
CA GLU A 5 -5.62 -9.66 25.40
C GLU A 5 -7.12 -9.44 25.16
N HIS A 6 -7.52 -8.73 24.11
CA HIS A 6 -8.93 -8.57 23.74
C HIS A 6 -9.54 -9.82 23.11
N GLY A 7 -8.72 -10.75 22.59
CA GLY A 7 -9.13 -12.04 22.05
C GLY A 7 -9.89 -11.98 20.69
N SER A 8 -10.36 -10.81 20.24
CA SER A 8 -10.83 -10.60 18.87
C SER A 8 -10.73 -9.13 18.46
N VAL A 9 -10.63 -8.88 17.16
CA VAL A 9 -10.57 -7.51 16.58
C VAL A 9 -11.83 -6.73 16.97
N ALA A 10 -13.01 -7.35 16.90
CA ALA A 10 -14.25 -6.71 17.29
C ALA A 10 -14.21 -6.27 18.77
N ARG A 11 -13.80 -7.13 19.69
CA ARG A 11 -13.70 -6.78 21.13
C ARG A 11 -12.66 -5.71 21.38
N MET A 12 -11.53 -5.70 20.65
CA MET A 12 -10.54 -4.62 20.72
C MET A 12 -11.17 -3.26 20.34
N PHE A 13 -11.90 -3.21 19.24
CA PHE A 13 -12.62 -2.01 18.83
C PHE A 13 -13.65 -1.56 19.87
N TRP A 14 -14.49 -2.47 20.38
CA TRP A 14 -15.52 -2.16 21.37
C TRP A 14 -14.95 -1.71 22.72
N HIS A 15 -13.77 -2.19 23.09
CA HIS A 15 -13.04 -1.62 24.22
C HIS A 15 -12.67 -0.14 23.96
N GLY A 16 -12.24 0.19 22.74
CA GLY A 16 -12.01 1.58 22.32
C GLY A 16 -13.27 2.45 22.45
N VAL A 17 -14.41 1.97 21.94
CA VAL A 17 -15.72 2.65 22.07
C VAL A 17 -16.03 2.94 23.54
N SER A 18 -15.95 1.91 24.40
CA SER A 18 -16.29 2.03 25.83
C SER A 18 -15.35 2.96 26.63
N THR A 19 -14.11 3.15 26.18
CA THR A 19 -13.09 3.91 26.93
C THR A 19 -12.84 5.31 26.38
N ARG A 20 -13.16 5.57 25.11
CA ARG A 20 -12.84 6.82 24.41
C ARG A 20 -14.08 7.62 23.97
N GLY A 21 -15.23 6.99 23.84
CA GLY A 21 -16.57 7.58 23.61
C GLY A 21 -16.61 8.81 22.73
N ALA A 22 -16.63 10.00 23.34
CA ALA A 22 -16.76 11.27 22.66
C ALA A 22 -15.48 11.77 21.93
N GLN A 23 -14.36 11.05 22.01
CA GLN A 23 -13.15 11.42 21.29
C GLN A 23 -13.33 11.14 19.79
N VAL A 24 -12.69 11.97 18.95
CA VAL A 24 -12.66 11.77 17.49
C VAL A 24 -11.75 10.59 17.17
N ILE A 25 -12.24 9.62 16.39
CA ILE A 25 -11.44 8.50 15.88
C ILE A 25 -11.13 8.64 14.39
N LEU A 26 -12.01 9.28 13.65
CA LEU A 26 -11.77 9.52 12.23
C LEU A 26 -12.34 10.87 11.77
N ARG A 27 -11.79 11.34 10.65
CA ARG A 27 -12.41 12.41 9.85
C ARG A 27 -12.48 11.93 8.40
N GLN A 28 -13.54 12.32 7.72
CA GLN A 28 -13.66 12.12 6.27
C GLN A 28 -13.82 13.47 5.59
N LYS A 29 -13.12 13.66 4.48
CA LYS A 29 -13.29 14.86 3.66
C LYS A 29 -14.46 14.65 2.71
N GLU A 30 -15.42 15.58 2.74
CA GLU A 30 -16.62 15.59 1.91
C GLU A 30 -16.83 17.00 1.37
N LEU A 31 -16.90 17.15 0.07
CA LEU A 31 -17.04 18.46 -0.60
C LEU A 31 -16.06 19.50 -0.05
N GLY A 32 -14.82 19.08 0.16
CA GLY A 32 -13.73 19.91 0.67
C GLY A 32 -13.74 20.15 2.19
N ILE A 33 -14.70 19.60 2.95
CA ILE A 33 -14.85 19.82 4.39
C ILE A 33 -14.55 18.54 5.18
N TRP A 34 -13.68 18.63 6.19
CA TRP A 34 -13.40 17.53 7.10
C TRP A 34 -14.53 17.34 8.11
N ARG A 35 -15.21 16.18 8.03
CA ARG A 35 -16.28 15.75 8.94
C ARG A 35 -15.71 14.81 9.98
N ALA A 36 -15.79 15.19 11.24
CA ALA A 36 -15.33 14.34 12.34
C ALA A 36 -16.39 13.32 12.73
N VAL A 37 -15.93 12.13 13.12
CA VAL A 37 -16.74 11.03 13.68
C VAL A 37 -16.07 10.58 14.99
N THR A 38 -16.84 10.50 16.04
CA THR A 38 -16.40 10.05 17.37
C THR A 38 -16.43 8.52 17.47
N TRP A 39 -15.80 8.00 18.51
CA TRP A 39 -15.86 6.57 18.83
C TRP A 39 -17.30 6.10 19.06
N ASP A 40 -18.13 6.89 19.75
CA ASP A 40 -19.55 6.57 19.98
C ASP A 40 -20.33 6.52 18.66
N GLU A 41 -20.08 7.46 17.75
CA GLU A 41 -20.76 7.49 16.45
C GLU A 41 -20.33 6.33 15.56
N LEU A 42 -19.04 6.01 15.51
CA LEU A 42 -18.53 4.86 14.77
C LEU A 42 -19.04 3.55 15.37
N GLY A 43 -19.01 3.43 16.72
CA GLY A 43 -19.55 2.28 17.44
C GLY A 43 -21.04 2.06 17.14
N ARG A 44 -21.83 3.14 17.21
CA ARG A 44 -23.27 3.06 16.88
C ARG A 44 -23.48 2.59 15.44
N ALA A 45 -22.81 3.19 14.47
CA ALA A 45 -22.95 2.81 13.07
C ALA A 45 -22.57 1.34 12.83
N ALA A 46 -21.45 0.88 13.39
CA ALA A 46 -21.01 -0.51 13.30
C ALA A 46 -21.99 -1.49 13.96
N ARG A 47 -22.57 -1.12 15.12
CA ARG A 47 -23.58 -1.94 15.81
C ARG A 47 -24.87 -2.03 15.01
N GLU A 48 -25.37 -0.90 14.49
CA GLU A 48 -26.55 -0.87 13.63
C GLU A 48 -26.37 -1.74 12.38
N VAL A 49 -25.20 -1.67 11.72
CA VAL A 49 -24.88 -2.55 10.59
C VAL A 49 -24.86 -4.01 11.02
N GLY A 50 -24.15 -4.35 12.10
CA GLY A 50 -24.04 -5.73 12.57
C GLY A 50 -25.38 -6.31 13.00
N MET A 51 -26.20 -5.55 13.73
CA MET A 51 -27.55 -5.99 14.13
C MET A 51 -28.50 -6.09 12.94
N GLY A 52 -28.37 -5.21 11.94
CA GLY A 52 -29.10 -5.32 10.67
C GLY A 52 -28.74 -6.59 9.91
N LEU A 53 -27.46 -6.95 9.83
CA LEU A 53 -27.01 -8.21 9.26
C LEU A 53 -27.60 -9.42 10.01
N ILE A 54 -27.60 -9.40 11.33
CA ILE A 54 -28.19 -10.46 12.16
C ILE A 54 -29.69 -10.57 11.89
N ALA A 55 -30.41 -9.45 11.81
CA ALA A 55 -31.83 -9.42 11.45
C ALA A 55 -32.11 -10.03 10.07
N LEU A 56 -31.19 -9.84 9.11
CA LEU A 56 -31.22 -10.48 7.78
C LEU A 56 -30.76 -11.95 7.78
N GLY A 57 -30.50 -12.53 8.96
CA GLY A 57 -30.15 -13.94 9.12
C GLY A 57 -28.66 -14.25 8.97
N PHE A 58 -27.76 -13.26 9.05
CA PHE A 58 -26.31 -13.47 9.02
C PHE A 58 -25.84 -14.26 10.25
N GLN A 59 -25.04 -15.31 10.03
CA GLN A 59 -24.58 -16.22 11.06
C GLN A 59 -23.09 -16.04 11.38
N PRO A 60 -22.64 -16.41 12.60
CA PRO A 60 -21.22 -16.42 12.93
C PRO A 60 -20.40 -17.28 11.95
N GLY A 61 -19.26 -16.74 11.51
CA GLY A 61 -18.38 -17.40 10.55
C GLY A 61 -18.78 -17.26 9.08
N GLU A 62 -19.96 -16.69 8.78
CA GLU A 62 -20.30 -16.33 7.41
C GLU A 62 -19.45 -15.15 6.92
N VAL A 63 -19.26 -15.09 5.60
CA VAL A 63 -18.42 -14.05 4.96
C VAL A 63 -19.30 -12.90 4.46
N GLY A 64 -18.95 -11.69 4.86
CA GLY A 64 -19.41 -10.45 4.26
C GLY A 64 -18.28 -9.79 3.46
N SER A 65 -18.54 -9.45 2.20
CA SER A 65 -17.59 -8.76 1.34
C SER A 65 -17.85 -7.24 1.29
N ILE A 66 -16.79 -6.47 1.03
CA ILE A 66 -16.85 -5.02 0.91
C ILE A 66 -16.16 -4.64 -0.39
N LEU A 67 -16.90 -4.09 -1.34
CA LEU A 67 -16.46 -3.59 -2.64
C LEU A 67 -16.61 -2.07 -2.64
N SER A 68 -15.61 -1.39 -2.11
CA SER A 68 -15.66 0.06 -1.85
C SER A 68 -14.26 0.65 -1.76
N ASN A 69 -14.16 1.94 -2.04
CA ASN A 69 -13.00 2.76 -1.74
C ASN A 69 -12.74 2.88 -0.23
N THR A 70 -11.64 3.52 0.12
CA THR A 70 -11.26 3.77 1.51
C THR A 70 -12.04 4.95 2.06
N ASN A 71 -13.12 4.67 2.79
CA ASN A 71 -14.03 5.63 3.40
C ASN A 71 -14.57 5.12 4.75
N ARG A 72 -15.37 5.93 5.46
CA ARG A 72 -15.93 5.55 6.76
C ARG A 72 -16.99 4.44 6.65
N GLU A 73 -17.72 4.39 5.54
CA GLU A 73 -18.75 3.37 5.28
C GLU A 73 -18.12 1.97 5.17
N TRP A 74 -16.88 1.92 4.64
CA TRP A 74 -16.07 0.71 4.65
C TRP A 74 -15.83 0.22 6.09
N LEU A 75 -15.52 1.14 7.03
CA LEU A 75 -15.36 0.79 8.44
C LEU A 75 -16.66 0.34 9.09
N TYR A 76 -17.79 0.96 8.75
CA TYR A 76 -19.10 0.55 9.25
C TYR A 76 -19.40 -0.90 8.87
N ALA A 77 -19.13 -1.26 7.61
CA ALA A 77 -19.30 -2.61 7.09
C ALA A 77 -18.35 -3.61 7.77
N ASP A 78 -17.04 -3.32 7.78
CA ASP A 78 -16.00 -4.19 8.35
C ASP A 78 -16.27 -4.51 9.82
N LEU A 79 -16.48 -3.46 10.64
CA LEU A 79 -16.70 -3.59 12.06
C LEU A 79 -18.08 -4.19 12.38
N GLY A 80 -19.08 -3.92 11.56
CA GLY A 80 -20.40 -4.52 11.66
C GLY A 80 -20.36 -6.02 11.37
N ILE A 81 -19.67 -6.45 10.31
CA ILE A 81 -19.45 -7.88 9.97
C ILE A 81 -18.71 -8.59 11.10
N LEU A 82 -17.57 -8.03 11.56
CA LEU A 82 -16.78 -8.61 12.64
C LEU A 82 -17.56 -8.64 13.96
N GLY A 83 -18.33 -7.60 14.28
CA GLY A 83 -19.17 -7.52 15.46
C GLY A 83 -20.33 -8.52 15.44
N ALA A 84 -20.91 -8.77 14.27
CA ALA A 84 -21.91 -9.82 14.07
C ALA A 84 -21.32 -11.25 14.16
N GLY A 85 -20.00 -11.39 14.37
CA GLY A 85 -19.28 -12.65 14.44
C GLY A 85 -18.90 -13.22 13.08
N GLY A 86 -18.95 -12.43 12.02
CA GLY A 86 -18.61 -12.81 10.66
C GLY A 86 -17.14 -12.72 10.32
N VAL A 87 -16.84 -13.06 9.07
CA VAL A 87 -15.54 -12.90 8.41
C VAL A 87 -15.65 -11.78 7.40
N SER A 88 -14.75 -10.80 7.46
CA SER A 88 -14.78 -9.65 6.58
C SER A 88 -13.80 -9.81 5.42
N ASN A 89 -14.28 -9.68 4.19
CA ASN A 89 -13.53 -9.81 2.95
C ASN A 89 -13.50 -8.47 2.19
N GLY A 90 -12.33 -7.94 1.89
CA GLY A 90 -12.18 -6.72 1.09
C GLY A 90 -11.94 -7.03 -0.39
N ILE A 91 -12.66 -6.34 -1.27
CA ILE A 91 -12.52 -6.41 -2.74
C ILE A 91 -12.12 -5.02 -3.23
N TYR A 92 -11.18 -4.96 -4.18
CA TYR A 92 -10.77 -3.68 -4.76
C TYR A 92 -11.88 -3.11 -5.67
N PRO A 93 -12.22 -1.82 -5.54
CA PRO A 93 -13.22 -1.19 -6.42
C PRO A 93 -12.76 -1.14 -7.88
N THR A 94 -11.45 -1.25 -8.14
CA THR A 94 -10.86 -1.35 -9.49
C THR A 94 -10.92 -2.75 -10.09
N ASP A 95 -11.36 -3.76 -9.34
CA ASP A 95 -11.53 -5.11 -9.88
C ASP A 95 -12.66 -5.13 -10.93
N SER A 96 -12.43 -5.86 -12.01
CA SER A 96 -13.44 -6.05 -13.06
C SER A 96 -14.63 -6.88 -12.56
N PRO A 97 -15.80 -6.83 -13.23
CA PRO A 97 -16.96 -7.67 -12.86
C PRO A 97 -16.59 -9.15 -12.71
N ALA A 98 -15.77 -9.69 -13.61
CA ALA A 98 -15.33 -11.09 -13.57
C ALA A 98 -14.40 -11.39 -12.38
N GLN A 99 -13.57 -10.43 -11.98
CA GLN A 99 -12.75 -10.56 -10.78
C GLN A 99 -13.60 -10.49 -9.51
N ALA A 100 -14.50 -9.52 -9.41
CA ALA A 100 -15.44 -9.40 -8.29
C ALA A 100 -16.30 -10.67 -8.13
N GLU A 101 -16.83 -11.21 -9.24
CA GLU A 101 -17.54 -12.50 -9.26
C GLU A 101 -16.69 -13.62 -8.66
N TYR A 102 -15.46 -13.76 -9.16
CA TYR A 102 -14.57 -14.81 -8.66
C TYR A 102 -14.33 -14.68 -7.16
N LEU A 103 -14.04 -13.47 -6.66
CA LEU A 103 -13.76 -13.22 -5.25
C LEU A 103 -14.97 -13.48 -4.36
N LEU A 104 -16.17 -13.10 -4.79
CA LEU A 104 -17.43 -13.35 -4.10
C LEU A 104 -17.77 -14.85 -4.06
N ALA A 105 -17.56 -15.56 -5.17
CA ALA A 105 -17.82 -16.99 -5.27
C ALA A 105 -16.82 -17.81 -4.44
N ASP A 106 -15.51 -17.53 -4.55
CA ASP A 106 -14.44 -18.26 -3.87
C ASP A 106 -14.50 -18.06 -2.35
N SER A 107 -14.77 -16.82 -1.89
CA SER A 107 -14.97 -16.52 -0.46
C SER A 107 -16.26 -17.09 0.10
N GLY A 108 -17.21 -17.43 -0.76
CA GLY A 108 -18.55 -17.88 -0.37
C GLY A 108 -19.37 -16.80 0.33
N SER A 109 -19.19 -15.55 -0.09
CA SER A 109 -19.86 -14.39 0.51
C SER A 109 -21.37 -14.50 0.45
N VAL A 110 -22.01 -14.21 1.59
CA VAL A 110 -23.48 -14.23 1.71
C VAL A 110 -24.10 -12.84 1.67
N VAL A 111 -23.29 -11.82 1.96
CA VAL A 111 -23.62 -10.40 1.80
C VAL A 111 -22.45 -9.68 1.15
N VAL A 112 -22.74 -8.61 0.41
CA VAL A 112 -21.74 -7.71 -0.13
C VAL A 112 -22.19 -6.27 0.06
N PHE A 113 -21.25 -5.42 0.50
CA PHE A 113 -21.41 -3.98 0.56
C PHE A 113 -20.80 -3.41 -0.72
N ALA A 114 -21.59 -2.70 -1.50
CA ALA A 114 -21.19 -1.94 -2.69
C ALA A 114 -21.17 -0.46 -2.33
N GLU A 115 -20.16 0.28 -2.81
CA GLU A 115 -20.07 1.71 -2.53
C GLU A 115 -21.21 2.48 -3.19
N ASP A 116 -21.40 2.30 -4.48
CA ASP A 116 -22.23 3.11 -5.37
C ASP A 116 -22.88 2.28 -6.50
N GLU A 117 -23.50 2.98 -7.47
CA GLU A 117 -24.10 2.39 -8.67
C GLU A 117 -23.10 1.58 -9.49
N GLU A 118 -21.86 2.09 -9.69
CA GLU A 118 -20.83 1.39 -10.47
C GLU A 118 -20.47 0.03 -9.86
N GLN A 119 -20.27 0.01 -8.54
CA GLN A 119 -19.93 -1.24 -7.85
C GLN A 119 -21.15 -2.18 -7.77
N LEU A 120 -22.36 -1.65 -7.66
CA LEU A 120 -23.59 -2.43 -7.72
C LEU A 120 -23.74 -3.13 -9.07
N ASP A 121 -23.52 -2.43 -10.18
CA ASP A 121 -23.63 -2.99 -11.52
C ASP A 121 -22.71 -4.20 -11.74
N LYS A 122 -21.46 -4.13 -11.23
CA LYS A 122 -20.52 -5.27 -11.27
C LYS A 122 -21.10 -6.52 -10.60
N ILE A 123 -21.80 -6.34 -9.48
CA ILE A 123 -22.40 -7.45 -8.73
C ILE A 123 -23.66 -7.97 -9.43
N LEU A 124 -24.50 -7.08 -9.93
CA LEU A 124 -25.74 -7.45 -10.65
C LEU A 124 -25.45 -8.26 -11.91
N GLU A 125 -24.38 -7.92 -12.64
CA GLU A 125 -23.93 -8.70 -13.80
C GLU A 125 -23.55 -10.16 -13.42
N ALA A 126 -23.03 -10.35 -12.22
CA ALA A 126 -22.53 -11.65 -11.74
C ALA A 126 -23.55 -12.44 -10.91
N ARG A 127 -24.62 -11.83 -10.40
CA ARG A 127 -25.45 -12.35 -9.30
C ARG A 127 -26.08 -13.72 -9.54
N GLU A 128 -26.45 -14.05 -10.79
CA GLU A 128 -27.01 -15.37 -11.10
C GLU A 128 -26.00 -16.50 -10.90
N ARG A 129 -24.72 -16.19 -10.95
CA ARG A 129 -23.60 -17.11 -10.73
C ARG A 129 -23.11 -17.10 -9.26
N LEU A 130 -23.79 -16.34 -8.39
CA LEU A 130 -23.50 -16.20 -6.95
C LEU A 130 -24.65 -16.73 -6.08
N PRO A 131 -24.94 -18.04 -6.09
CA PRO A 131 -26.13 -18.60 -5.44
C PRO A 131 -26.11 -18.47 -3.91
N ARG A 132 -24.97 -18.20 -3.29
CA ARG A 132 -24.85 -17.97 -1.84
C ARG A 132 -25.13 -16.52 -1.44
N LEU A 133 -25.07 -15.58 -2.37
CA LEU A 133 -25.25 -14.15 -2.11
C LEU A 133 -26.74 -13.87 -1.84
N ARG A 134 -27.06 -13.46 -0.62
CA ARG A 134 -28.42 -13.23 -0.14
C ARG A 134 -28.83 -11.76 -0.24
N ARG A 135 -27.90 -10.84 0.04
CA ARG A 135 -28.15 -9.39 0.06
C ARG A 135 -26.98 -8.60 -0.50
N ILE A 136 -27.30 -7.50 -1.13
CA ILE A 136 -26.37 -6.47 -1.60
C ILE A 136 -26.74 -5.20 -0.84
N ILE A 137 -25.80 -4.62 -0.12
CA ILE A 137 -25.96 -3.39 0.65
C ILE A 137 -25.25 -2.26 -0.10
N VAL A 138 -25.96 -1.20 -0.47
CA VAL A 138 -25.39 -0.07 -1.20
C VAL A 138 -25.24 1.12 -0.25
N SER A 139 -24.03 1.68 -0.20
CA SER A 139 -23.70 2.79 0.71
C SER A 139 -24.17 4.13 0.17
N ASP A 140 -23.92 4.41 -1.11
CA ASP A 140 -24.38 5.61 -1.81
C ASP A 140 -25.50 5.25 -2.79
N MET A 141 -26.67 5.82 -2.55
CA MET A 141 -27.87 5.62 -3.38
C MET A 141 -28.07 6.76 -4.40
N GLU A 142 -27.07 7.63 -4.63
CA GLU A 142 -27.12 8.60 -5.70
C GLU A 142 -27.21 7.89 -7.06
N GLY A 143 -28.12 8.32 -7.92
CA GLY A 143 -28.41 7.63 -9.19
C GLY A 143 -29.44 6.49 -9.09
N LEU A 144 -29.66 5.89 -7.91
CA LEU A 144 -30.48 4.70 -7.68
C LEU A 144 -31.89 5.00 -7.09
N ARG A 145 -32.40 6.22 -7.22
CA ARG A 145 -33.67 6.64 -6.57
C ARG A 145 -34.89 5.82 -6.99
N ASP A 146 -34.92 5.40 -8.26
CA ASP A 146 -36.03 4.62 -8.84
C ASP A 146 -35.66 3.14 -9.01
N PHE A 147 -34.52 2.71 -8.45
CA PHE A 147 -34.07 1.34 -8.51
C PHE A 147 -34.73 0.52 -7.40
N ASP A 148 -35.47 -0.53 -7.79
CA ASP A 148 -36.14 -1.45 -6.87
C ASP A 148 -35.75 -2.90 -7.19
N ASP A 149 -35.03 -3.53 -6.26
CA ASP A 149 -34.63 -4.93 -6.35
C ASP A 149 -34.67 -5.54 -4.95
N ALA A 150 -35.38 -6.66 -4.81
CA ALA A 150 -35.60 -7.30 -3.51
C ALA A 150 -34.30 -7.79 -2.82
N GLN A 151 -33.22 -7.95 -3.54
CA GLN A 151 -31.91 -8.35 -2.99
C GLN A 151 -31.08 -7.15 -2.54
N VAL A 152 -31.38 -5.95 -3.04
CA VAL A 152 -30.63 -4.72 -2.76
C VAL A 152 -31.26 -3.94 -1.61
N VAL A 153 -30.41 -3.49 -0.67
CA VAL A 153 -30.80 -2.73 0.52
C VAL A 153 -29.84 -1.55 0.66
N SER A 154 -30.34 -0.34 0.92
CA SER A 154 -29.44 0.77 1.24
C SER A 154 -28.78 0.57 2.61
N LEU A 155 -27.57 1.10 2.79
CA LEU A 155 -26.87 1.10 4.09
C LEU A 155 -27.72 1.78 5.18
N GLU A 156 -28.42 2.85 4.83
CA GLU A 156 -29.32 3.57 5.74
C GLU A 156 -30.47 2.65 6.20
N ALA A 157 -31.13 1.94 5.28
CA ALA A 157 -32.20 0.99 5.60
C ALA A 157 -31.70 -0.18 6.43
N LEU A 158 -30.50 -0.70 6.14
CA LEU A 158 -29.86 -1.75 6.94
C LEU A 158 -29.61 -1.27 8.39
N ARG A 159 -29.10 -0.06 8.56
CA ARG A 159 -28.84 0.53 9.88
C ARG A 159 -30.13 0.76 10.65
N ALA A 160 -31.18 1.28 10.01
CA ALA A 160 -32.48 1.45 10.63
C ALA A 160 -33.10 0.10 11.08
N LEU A 161 -32.98 -0.95 10.22
CA LEU A 161 -33.39 -2.31 10.59
C LEU A 161 -32.58 -2.82 11.80
N GLY A 162 -31.29 -2.55 11.83
CA GLY A 162 -30.41 -2.96 12.92
C GLY A 162 -30.74 -2.29 14.24
N ALA A 163 -31.01 -1.00 14.22
CA ALA A 163 -31.44 -0.25 15.42
C ALA A 163 -32.75 -0.81 15.98
N ASP A 164 -33.78 -1.01 15.12
CA ASP A 164 -35.06 -1.58 15.51
C ASP A 164 -34.92 -3.01 16.05
N PHE A 165 -34.04 -3.80 15.44
CA PHE A 165 -33.78 -5.18 15.88
C PHE A 165 -33.04 -5.21 17.22
N ASP A 166 -32.07 -4.32 17.44
CA ASP A 166 -31.29 -4.23 18.69
C ASP A 166 -32.19 -3.87 19.87
N ASP A 167 -33.09 -2.89 19.68
CA ASP A 167 -34.06 -2.47 20.70
C ASP A 167 -35.01 -3.61 21.14
N LYS A 168 -35.28 -4.57 20.25
CA LYS A 168 -36.18 -5.71 20.51
C LYS A 168 -35.46 -6.97 20.99
N HIS A 169 -34.13 -7.03 20.88
CA HIS A 169 -33.37 -8.26 21.12
C HIS A 169 -32.15 -8.01 22.02
N GLU A 170 -32.41 -7.59 23.27
CA GLU A 170 -31.37 -7.30 24.25
C GLU A 170 -30.36 -8.45 24.42
N GLY A 171 -29.07 -8.12 24.48
CA GLY A 171 -27.97 -9.05 24.71
C GLY A 171 -27.56 -9.89 23.48
N VAL A 172 -28.21 -9.76 22.32
CA VAL A 172 -27.82 -10.48 21.11
C VAL A 172 -26.45 -10.00 20.64
N TRP A 173 -26.23 -8.68 20.66
CA TRP A 173 -24.94 -8.10 20.30
C TRP A 173 -23.77 -8.63 21.13
N ASP A 174 -23.92 -8.63 22.46
CA ASP A 174 -22.88 -9.10 23.38
C ASP A 174 -22.54 -10.59 23.17
N LYS A 175 -23.57 -11.40 22.90
CA LYS A 175 -23.39 -12.82 22.56
C LYS A 175 -22.62 -12.99 21.25
N ARG A 176 -22.89 -12.15 20.25
CA ARG A 176 -22.17 -12.15 18.97
C ARG A 176 -20.71 -11.73 19.13
N LEU A 177 -20.43 -10.65 19.86
CA LEU A 177 -19.06 -10.22 20.17
C LEU A 177 -18.28 -11.31 20.92
N ALA A 178 -18.93 -12.03 21.82
CA ALA A 178 -18.30 -13.12 22.58
C ALA A 178 -18.14 -14.42 21.78
N SER A 179 -18.79 -14.56 20.63
CA SER A 179 -18.84 -15.82 19.88
C SER A 179 -17.53 -16.21 19.20
N ARG A 180 -16.62 -15.25 19.00
CA ARG A 180 -15.37 -15.49 18.27
C ARG A 180 -14.18 -15.58 19.22
N GLN A 181 -13.26 -16.49 18.87
CA GLN A 181 -11.99 -16.71 19.57
C GLN A 181 -10.82 -16.15 18.75
N ALA A 182 -9.66 -16.04 19.38
CA ALA A 182 -8.46 -15.48 18.73
C ALA A 182 -8.02 -16.28 17.50
N GLU A 183 -8.19 -17.59 17.52
CA GLU A 183 -7.82 -18.52 16.44
C GLU A 183 -8.81 -18.55 15.29
N ASP A 184 -10.01 -17.99 15.46
CA ASP A 184 -11.02 -17.96 14.40
C ASP A 184 -10.60 -17.03 13.26
N LEU A 185 -11.03 -17.38 12.04
CA LEU A 185 -10.87 -16.54 10.85
C LEU A 185 -11.55 -15.19 11.05
N ALA A 186 -10.80 -14.11 10.90
CA ALA A 186 -11.29 -12.73 11.03
C ALA A 186 -11.50 -12.07 9.66
N ILE A 187 -10.46 -12.12 8.84
CA ILE A 187 -10.47 -11.44 7.55
C ILE A 187 -9.92 -12.34 6.44
N LEU A 188 -10.45 -12.13 5.24
CA LEU A 188 -9.87 -12.61 3.99
C LEU A 188 -9.21 -11.44 3.26
N VAL A 189 -8.01 -11.70 2.74
CA VAL A 189 -7.29 -10.74 1.90
C VAL A 189 -6.82 -11.47 0.65
N TYR A 190 -7.34 -11.07 -0.49
CA TYR A 190 -6.97 -11.68 -1.75
C TYR A 190 -5.67 -11.09 -2.30
N THR A 191 -4.72 -11.97 -2.63
CA THR A 191 -3.45 -11.59 -3.21
C THR A 191 -3.41 -11.97 -4.68
N SER A 192 -3.02 -11.04 -5.54
CA SER A 192 -2.73 -11.32 -6.94
C SER A 192 -1.42 -12.09 -7.02
N GLY A 193 -1.47 -13.40 -7.11
CA GLY A 193 -0.29 -14.22 -7.42
C GLY A 193 0.30 -13.80 -8.78
N THR A 194 1.62 -13.92 -8.93
CA THR A 194 2.32 -13.62 -10.21
C THR A 194 1.88 -14.52 -11.37
N THR A 195 1.13 -15.60 -11.09
CA THR A 195 0.67 -16.57 -12.08
C THR A 195 -0.65 -17.20 -11.65
N GLY A 196 -1.79 -16.65 -12.09
CA GLY A 196 -3.10 -17.28 -11.88
C GLY A 196 -4.14 -16.38 -11.22
N LYS A 197 -5.26 -16.99 -10.82
CA LYS A 197 -6.34 -16.33 -10.10
C LYS A 197 -5.88 -15.86 -8.71
N PRO A 198 -6.43 -14.76 -8.16
CA PRO A 198 -6.15 -14.32 -6.81
C PRO A 198 -6.40 -15.42 -5.77
N LYS A 199 -5.60 -15.45 -4.70
CA LYS A 199 -5.70 -16.42 -3.60
C LYS A 199 -6.16 -15.71 -2.34
N GLY A 200 -7.18 -16.22 -1.67
CA GLY A 200 -7.69 -15.70 -0.41
C GLY A 200 -6.81 -16.13 0.77
N ALA A 201 -5.97 -15.23 1.28
CA ALA A 201 -5.22 -15.47 2.50
C ALA A 201 -6.16 -15.39 3.72
N MET A 202 -6.20 -16.46 4.51
CA MET A 202 -7.00 -16.58 5.72
C MET A 202 -6.23 -16.02 6.92
N ILE A 203 -6.72 -14.95 7.51
CA ILE A 203 -6.08 -14.25 8.63
C ILE A 203 -6.99 -14.31 9.86
N SER A 204 -6.49 -14.91 10.93
CA SER A 204 -7.24 -15.04 12.19
C SER A 204 -7.26 -13.73 12.98
N HIS A 205 -8.16 -13.62 13.96
CA HIS A 205 -8.11 -12.53 14.93
C HIS A 205 -6.76 -12.46 15.64
N LYS A 206 -6.17 -13.60 15.99
CA LYS A 206 -4.85 -13.70 16.62
C LYS A 206 -3.76 -13.09 15.75
N ASN A 207 -3.73 -13.45 14.46
CA ASN A 207 -2.75 -12.92 13.52
C ASN A 207 -2.79 -11.37 13.48
N VAL A 208 -4.00 -10.80 13.39
CA VAL A 208 -4.20 -9.34 13.40
C VAL A 208 -3.71 -8.72 14.71
N LEU A 209 -4.17 -9.23 15.85
CA LEU A 209 -3.92 -8.64 17.16
C LEU A 209 -2.43 -8.68 17.54
N VAL A 210 -1.74 -9.78 17.24
CA VAL A 210 -0.29 -9.92 17.46
C VAL A 210 0.50 -8.95 16.58
N THR A 211 0.07 -8.75 15.33
CA THR A 211 0.69 -7.78 14.42
C THR A 211 0.47 -6.34 14.90
N VAL A 212 -0.73 -6.01 15.38
CA VAL A 212 -1.03 -4.69 15.99
C VAL A 212 -0.13 -4.43 17.19
N ASP A 213 0.07 -5.44 18.07
CA ASP A 213 1.01 -5.35 19.18
C ASP A 213 2.45 -5.08 18.71
N GLY A 214 2.89 -5.78 17.66
CA GLY A 214 4.22 -5.58 17.07
C GLY A 214 4.40 -4.18 16.47
N TYR A 215 3.35 -3.64 15.84
CA TYR A 215 3.35 -2.27 15.32
C TYR A 215 3.40 -1.24 16.44
N GLN A 216 2.62 -1.43 17.51
CA GLN A 216 2.64 -0.54 18.67
C GLN A 216 4.01 -0.54 19.38
N ASP A 217 4.69 -1.69 19.41
CA ASP A 217 6.05 -1.79 19.97
C ASP A 217 7.09 -1.06 19.09
N SER A 218 6.94 -1.10 17.76
CA SER A 218 7.91 -0.54 16.80
C SER A 218 7.62 0.92 16.44
N PHE A 219 6.36 1.28 16.37
CA PHE A 219 5.85 2.60 15.97
C PHE A 219 4.76 3.05 16.94
N PRO A 220 5.09 3.39 18.19
CA PRO A 220 4.11 3.76 19.20
C PRO A 220 3.24 4.93 18.73
N GLN A 221 1.92 4.78 18.87
CA GLN A 221 0.94 5.79 18.51
C GLN A 221 -0.06 5.98 19.66
N GLY A 222 -0.73 7.12 19.69
CA GLY A 222 -1.74 7.48 20.68
C GLY A 222 -2.80 8.43 20.15
N PRO A 223 -3.74 8.87 21.01
CA PRO A 223 -4.86 9.72 20.62
C PRO A 223 -4.48 11.09 20.03
N GLU A 224 -3.25 11.57 20.28
CA GLU A 224 -2.71 12.80 19.70
C GLU A 224 -2.14 12.60 18.30
N ASP A 225 -2.08 11.39 17.80
CA ASP A 225 -1.54 11.13 16.47
C ASP A 225 -2.61 11.26 15.40
N GLU A 226 -2.19 11.89 14.31
CA GLU A 226 -2.97 12.09 13.11
C GLU A 226 -2.37 11.22 11.99
N ARG A 227 -3.22 10.41 11.37
CA ARG A 227 -2.87 9.60 10.19
C ARG A 227 -3.72 10.03 9.01
N ILE A 228 -3.19 9.84 7.82
CA ILE A 228 -3.98 9.98 6.60
C ILE A 228 -4.23 8.58 6.01
N ALA A 229 -5.47 8.29 5.68
CA ALA A 229 -5.92 7.01 5.14
C ALA A 229 -6.34 7.20 3.68
N PHE A 230 -5.59 6.63 2.76
CA PHE A 230 -5.84 6.69 1.32
C PHE A 230 -5.44 5.39 0.60
N LEU A 231 -4.66 4.54 1.28
CA LEU A 231 -4.36 3.22 0.74
C LEU A 231 -5.61 2.34 0.85
N PRO A 232 -5.80 1.37 -0.07
CA PRO A 232 -6.97 0.52 -0.05
C PRO A 232 -7.11 -0.29 1.25
N LEU A 233 -8.25 -0.22 1.91
CA LEU A 233 -8.54 -0.98 3.14
C LEU A 233 -8.71 -2.50 2.89
N CYS A 234 -8.92 -2.92 1.66
CA CYS A 234 -8.85 -4.32 1.26
C CYS A 234 -7.41 -4.86 1.27
N HIS A 235 -6.38 -3.98 1.30
CA HIS A 235 -4.97 -4.37 1.38
C HIS A 235 -4.51 -4.49 2.84
N ILE A 236 -3.74 -5.55 3.15
CA ILE A 236 -3.31 -5.87 4.51
C ILE A 236 -2.56 -4.73 5.22
N ALA A 237 -1.75 -3.95 4.48
CA ALA A 237 -0.94 -2.89 5.05
C ALA A 237 -1.80 -1.77 5.66
N GLU A 238 -2.84 -1.31 4.96
CA GLU A 238 -3.75 -0.28 5.48
C GLU A 238 -4.74 -0.86 6.47
N ARG A 239 -5.23 -2.07 6.22
CA ARG A 239 -6.21 -2.69 7.12
C ARG A 239 -5.64 -2.96 8.51
N VAL A 240 -4.45 -3.57 8.61
CA VAL A 240 -3.83 -3.88 9.91
C VAL A 240 -2.98 -2.72 10.41
N GLY A 241 -2.09 -2.17 9.57
CA GLY A 241 -1.16 -1.11 9.96
C GLY A 241 -1.79 0.28 10.03
N GLY A 242 -2.85 0.53 9.26
CA GLY A 242 -3.66 1.75 9.30
C GLY A 242 -4.82 1.62 10.27
N GLN A 243 -5.89 0.93 9.85
CA GLN A 243 -7.17 0.87 10.53
C GLN A 243 -7.08 0.23 11.93
N TYR A 244 -6.68 -1.04 12.02
CA TYR A 244 -6.75 -1.76 13.30
C TYR A 244 -5.72 -1.24 14.31
N HIS A 245 -4.53 -0.83 13.85
CA HIS A 245 -3.55 -0.20 14.73
C HIS A 245 -4.05 1.15 15.27
N SER A 246 -4.71 1.98 14.46
CA SER A 246 -5.33 3.22 14.93
C SER A 246 -6.47 2.96 15.92
N MET A 247 -7.30 1.94 15.67
CA MET A 247 -8.35 1.54 16.61
C MET A 247 -7.80 1.06 17.95
N PHE A 248 -6.65 0.41 17.96
CA PHE A 248 -5.98 0.02 19.20
C PHE A 248 -5.39 1.25 19.91
N SER A 249 -4.61 2.05 19.21
CA SER A 249 -3.84 3.17 19.77
C SER A 249 -4.70 4.39 20.10
N GLY A 250 -5.79 4.60 19.37
CA GLY A 250 -6.63 5.79 19.42
C GLY A 250 -6.20 6.90 18.46
N ALA A 251 -5.21 6.67 17.60
CA ALA A 251 -4.77 7.63 16.60
C ALA A 251 -5.89 7.93 15.60
N VAL A 252 -6.04 9.21 15.24
CA VAL A 252 -7.12 9.67 14.36
C VAL A 252 -6.82 9.35 12.90
N LEU A 253 -7.76 8.69 12.22
CA LEU A 253 -7.71 8.40 10.78
C LEU A 253 -8.38 9.52 9.99
N ASN A 254 -7.69 10.10 9.03
CA ASN A 254 -8.23 11.11 8.13
C ASN A 254 -8.37 10.53 6.73
N PHE A 255 -9.61 10.25 6.31
CA PHE A 255 -9.93 9.71 4.99
C PHE A 255 -9.96 10.83 3.95
N VAL A 256 -9.17 10.68 2.90
CA VAL A 256 -9.14 11.62 1.78
C VAL A 256 -10.43 11.54 0.97
N GLU A 257 -10.78 12.63 0.28
CA GLU A 257 -11.97 12.66 -0.56
C GLU A 257 -11.83 11.73 -1.78
N ASN A 258 -10.66 11.76 -2.41
CA ASN A 258 -10.28 10.83 -3.47
C ASN A 258 -8.74 10.70 -3.55
N PRO A 259 -8.21 9.64 -4.20
CA PRO A 259 -6.76 9.40 -4.29
C PRO A 259 -5.97 10.52 -4.98
N GLU A 260 -6.59 11.30 -5.86
CA GLU A 260 -5.92 12.39 -6.59
C GLU A 260 -5.62 13.57 -5.68
N THR A 261 -6.42 13.78 -4.63
CA THR A 261 -6.28 14.88 -3.68
C THR A 261 -5.33 14.58 -2.52
N VAL A 262 -4.68 13.42 -2.49
CA VAL A 262 -3.74 13.02 -1.42
C VAL A 262 -2.68 14.09 -1.13
N PRO A 263 -1.98 14.70 -2.12
CA PRO A 263 -0.96 15.72 -1.83
C PRO A 263 -1.52 16.95 -1.11
N GLU A 264 -2.74 17.38 -1.46
CA GLU A 264 -3.45 18.49 -0.81
C GLU A 264 -3.83 18.12 0.61
N ASN A 265 -4.43 16.97 0.78
CA ASN A 265 -4.93 16.49 2.07
C ASN A 265 -3.79 16.21 3.06
N VAL A 266 -2.64 15.70 2.59
CA VAL A 266 -1.43 15.56 3.42
C VAL A 266 -0.93 16.93 3.92
N ARG A 267 -0.99 17.98 3.08
CA ARG A 267 -0.62 19.34 3.50
C ARG A 267 -1.60 19.94 4.51
N GLU A 268 -2.89 19.66 4.37
CA GLU A 268 -3.94 20.18 5.26
C GLU A 268 -3.88 19.55 6.65
N ILE A 269 -3.76 18.23 6.71
CA ILE A 269 -3.73 17.46 7.97
C ILE A 269 -2.37 17.55 8.63
N ALA A 270 -1.28 17.55 7.85
CA ALA A 270 0.09 17.47 8.35
C ALA A 270 0.27 16.28 9.31
N PRO A 271 0.07 15.04 8.86
CA PRO A 271 -0.01 13.87 9.72
C PRO A 271 1.25 13.70 10.58
N THR A 272 1.07 13.22 11.81
CA THR A 272 2.19 12.87 12.72
C THR A 272 2.76 11.49 12.40
N VAL A 273 1.91 10.61 11.85
CA VAL A 273 2.28 9.29 11.34
C VAL A 273 1.83 9.18 9.90
N PHE A 274 2.77 9.02 8.99
CA PHE A 274 2.48 8.95 7.56
C PHE A 274 3.03 7.67 6.95
N THR A 275 2.13 6.80 6.51
CA THR A 275 2.45 5.54 5.83
C THR A 275 2.10 5.67 4.37
N ALA A 276 3.06 5.42 3.48
CA ALA A 276 2.83 5.48 2.05
C ALA A 276 3.72 4.48 1.31
N VAL A 277 3.25 4.05 0.14
CA VAL A 277 4.06 3.26 -0.80
C VAL A 277 5.15 4.14 -1.44
N PRO A 278 6.26 3.57 -1.94
CA PRO A 278 7.37 4.32 -2.51
C PRO A 278 6.96 5.36 -3.55
N ARG A 279 5.98 5.04 -4.41
CA ARG A 279 5.50 5.95 -5.45
C ARG A 279 4.99 7.30 -4.93
N VAL A 280 4.37 7.33 -3.77
CA VAL A 280 3.91 8.59 -3.16
C VAL A 280 5.11 9.45 -2.74
N TRP A 281 6.12 8.81 -2.15
CA TRP A 281 7.37 9.46 -1.76
C TRP A 281 8.15 9.98 -2.97
N GLU A 282 8.21 9.21 -4.06
CA GLU A 282 8.80 9.60 -5.34
C GLU A 282 8.07 10.82 -5.94
N LYS A 283 6.74 10.82 -5.92
CA LYS A 283 5.92 11.94 -6.42
C LYS A 283 6.17 13.23 -5.63
N PHE A 284 6.29 13.14 -4.30
CA PHE A 284 6.63 14.30 -3.47
C PHE A 284 8.02 14.84 -3.79
N TYR A 285 9.02 13.96 -3.95
CA TYR A 285 10.37 14.34 -4.36
C TYR A 285 10.36 15.04 -5.73
N SER A 286 9.72 14.45 -6.72
CA SER A 286 9.62 14.98 -8.08
C SER A 286 8.96 16.36 -8.09
N GLY A 287 7.88 16.53 -7.35
CA GLY A 287 7.21 17.83 -7.20
C GLY A 287 8.11 18.92 -6.60
N VAL A 288 8.96 18.57 -5.62
CA VAL A 288 9.96 19.50 -5.08
C VAL A 288 11.05 19.80 -6.10
N ALA A 289 11.58 18.79 -6.79
CA ALA A 289 12.64 18.92 -7.77
C ALA A 289 12.24 19.84 -8.95
N LEU A 290 11.01 19.71 -9.43
CA LEU A 290 10.46 20.55 -10.50
C LEU A 290 10.26 22.00 -10.05
N ARG A 291 9.61 22.24 -8.92
CA ARG A 291 9.43 23.58 -8.36
C ARG A 291 10.76 24.32 -8.11
N LEU A 292 11.80 23.57 -7.75
CA LEU A 292 13.13 24.14 -7.58
C LEU A 292 13.77 24.58 -8.91
N LYS A 293 13.49 23.91 -10.03
CA LYS A 293 13.96 24.34 -11.36
C LYS A 293 13.35 25.69 -11.75
N GLU A 294 12.09 25.90 -11.41
CA GLU A 294 11.35 27.15 -11.67
C GLU A 294 11.70 28.27 -10.68
N ALA A 295 12.29 27.92 -9.54
CA ALA A 295 12.61 28.86 -8.48
C ALA A 295 13.73 29.85 -8.88
N GLY A 296 13.74 31.03 -8.26
CA GLY A 296 14.78 32.02 -8.48
C GLY A 296 16.17 31.52 -8.05
N ARG A 297 17.23 32.04 -8.69
CA ARG A 297 18.64 31.64 -8.43
C ARG A 297 19.04 31.67 -6.95
N LEU A 298 18.52 32.65 -6.18
CA LEU A 298 18.78 32.74 -4.74
C LEU A 298 18.14 31.59 -3.97
N GLN A 299 16.92 31.21 -4.34
CA GLN A 299 16.20 30.09 -3.71
C GLN A 299 16.90 28.77 -4.04
N GLN A 300 17.30 28.56 -5.30
CA GLN A 300 18.08 27.38 -5.71
C GLN A 300 19.39 27.28 -4.95
N TRP A 301 20.13 28.39 -4.81
CA TRP A 301 21.37 28.43 -4.04
C TRP A 301 21.14 28.14 -2.56
N ALA A 302 20.14 28.79 -1.94
CA ALA A 302 19.82 28.58 -0.53
C ALA A 302 19.41 27.13 -0.24
N TYR A 303 18.60 26.55 -1.13
CA TYR A 303 18.25 25.13 -1.05
C TYR A 303 19.48 24.23 -1.20
N GLY A 304 20.33 24.48 -2.19
CA GLY A 304 21.56 23.70 -2.42
C GLY A 304 22.49 23.71 -1.21
N VAL A 305 22.66 24.84 -0.55
CA VAL A 305 23.45 24.96 0.70
C VAL A 305 22.76 24.18 1.84
N ALA A 306 21.46 24.39 2.04
CA ALA A 306 20.73 23.78 3.14
C ALA A 306 20.66 22.26 3.02
N ILE A 307 20.33 21.72 1.82
CA ILE A 307 20.28 20.28 1.58
C ILE A 307 21.68 19.64 1.68
N GLY A 308 22.73 20.35 1.24
CA GLY A 308 24.12 19.91 1.38
C GLY A 308 24.56 19.77 2.86
N VAL A 309 24.11 20.66 3.74
CA VAL A 309 24.31 20.54 5.18
C VAL A 309 23.54 19.32 5.72
N GLY A 310 22.27 19.15 5.30
CA GLY A 310 21.44 18.02 5.66
C GLY A 310 22.03 16.68 5.21
N ALA A 311 22.56 16.60 3.99
CA ALA A 311 23.21 15.40 3.45
C ALA A 311 24.44 14.97 4.28
N LYS A 312 25.25 15.94 4.75
CA LYS A 312 26.38 15.64 5.67
C LYS A 312 25.90 15.05 7.00
N VAL A 313 24.81 15.58 7.54
CA VAL A 313 24.20 15.05 8.78
C VAL A 313 23.64 13.65 8.54
N ALA A 314 22.92 13.45 7.42
CA ALA A 314 22.37 12.15 7.03
C ALA A 314 23.47 11.10 6.88
N ALA A 315 24.55 11.39 6.18
CA ALA A 315 25.69 10.49 6.00
C ALA A 315 26.37 10.11 7.34
N LEU A 316 26.48 11.05 8.29
CA LEU A 316 27.02 10.74 9.62
C LEU A 316 26.06 9.86 10.43
N LYS A 317 24.74 10.08 10.33
CA LYS A 317 23.73 9.24 10.98
C LYS A 317 23.73 7.81 10.39
N GLU A 318 23.77 7.69 9.06
CA GLU A 318 23.87 6.40 8.36
C GLU A 318 25.14 5.65 8.79
N ALA A 319 26.27 6.35 8.90
CA ALA A 319 27.55 5.80 9.40
C ALA A 319 27.60 5.63 10.94
N ARG A 320 26.53 5.96 11.65
CA ARG A 320 26.43 5.94 13.13
C ARG A 320 27.55 6.71 13.82
N LYS A 321 28.01 7.79 13.20
CA LYS A 321 29.03 8.68 13.74
C LYS A 321 28.40 9.89 14.44
N PRO A 322 29.03 10.41 15.52
CA PRO A 322 28.54 11.59 16.20
C PRO A 322 28.58 12.82 15.29
N VAL A 323 27.49 13.59 15.32
CA VAL A 323 27.41 14.86 14.59
C VAL A 323 28.02 15.97 15.45
N ALA A 324 29.06 16.64 14.97
CA ALA A 324 29.72 17.75 15.66
C ALA A 324 28.73 18.90 15.97
N ALA A 325 28.94 19.60 17.12
CA ALA A 325 28.01 20.64 17.57
C ALA A 325 27.80 21.77 16.54
N GLY A 326 28.87 22.20 15.85
CA GLY A 326 28.78 23.20 14.80
C GLY A 326 27.93 22.74 13.61
N LEU A 327 28.03 21.46 13.19
CA LEU A 327 27.22 20.92 12.11
C LEU A 327 25.75 20.74 12.55
N ARG A 328 25.49 20.37 13.81
CA ARG A 328 24.12 20.34 14.37
C ARG A 328 23.47 21.72 14.35
N PHE A 329 24.22 22.75 14.75
CA PHE A 329 23.74 24.13 14.70
C PHE A 329 23.48 24.60 13.25
N ALA A 330 24.40 24.31 12.32
CA ALA A 330 24.21 24.61 10.91
C ALA A 330 22.96 23.90 10.33
N PHE A 331 22.74 22.64 10.70
CA PHE A 331 21.56 21.89 10.30
C PHE A 331 20.26 22.46 10.90
N TRP A 332 20.29 22.88 12.14
CA TRP A 332 19.16 23.55 12.78
C TRP A 332 18.80 24.85 12.03
N LEU A 333 19.79 25.68 11.67
CA LEU A 333 19.58 26.88 10.85
C LEU A 333 19.05 26.52 9.44
N ALA A 334 19.63 25.52 8.78
CA ALA A 334 19.17 25.06 7.47
C ALA A 334 17.70 24.60 7.53
N ARG A 335 17.31 23.87 8.58
CA ARG A 335 15.92 23.49 8.81
C ARG A 335 15.03 24.70 9.02
N LEU A 336 15.41 25.61 9.90
CA LEU A 336 14.60 26.79 10.24
C LEU A 336 14.34 27.68 9.01
N LEU A 337 15.38 27.94 8.20
CA LEU A 337 15.31 28.92 7.12
C LEU A 337 14.79 28.33 5.79
N VAL A 338 15.07 27.05 5.50
CA VAL A 338 14.84 26.47 4.17
C VAL A 338 14.10 25.13 4.25
N LEU A 339 14.67 24.11 4.94
CA LEU A 339 14.19 22.74 4.79
C LEU A 339 12.79 22.53 5.40
N ASN A 340 12.39 23.28 6.44
CA ASN A 340 11.03 23.22 6.97
C ASN A 340 9.98 23.74 5.97
N ASN A 341 10.35 24.68 5.10
CA ASN A 341 9.44 25.13 4.03
C ASN A 341 9.20 24.00 3.01
N VAL A 342 10.23 23.23 2.68
CA VAL A 342 10.09 22.04 1.82
C VAL A 342 9.20 20.98 2.52
N ARG A 343 9.45 20.71 3.81
CA ARG A 343 8.64 19.75 4.61
C ARG A 343 7.16 20.18 4.69
N ARG A 344 6.88 21.48 4.80
CA ARG A 344 5.51 22.04 4.76
C ARG A 344 4.90 21.90 3.38
N ALA A 345 5.68 22.16 2.33
CA ALA A 345 5.19 22.05 0.95
C ALA A 345 4.75 20.64 0.56
N ILE A 346 5.34 19.60 1.18
CA ILE A 346 4.93 18.20 1.02
C ILE A 346 4.05 17.67 2.16
N GLY A 347 3.77 18.50 3.19
CA GLY A 347 2.85 18.17 4.29
C GLY A 347 3.41 17.28 5.41
N VAL A 348 4.74 16.98 5.43
CA VAL A 348 5.35 16.09 6.45
C VAL A 348 6.10 16.85 7.55
N HIS A 349 5.78 18.11 7.76
CA HIS A 349 6.48 18.92 8.77
C HIS A 349 6.18 18.51 10.21
N SER A 350 5.02 17.93 10.48
CA SER A 350 4.61 17.39 11.77
C SER A 350 4.94 15.90 11.93
N ALA A 351 5.31 15.21 10.84
CA ALA A 351 5.54 13.78 10.86
C ALA A 351 6.75 13.42 11.72
N ARG A 352 6.51 12.56 12.70
CA ARG A 352 7.52 11.91 13.56
C ARG A 352 7.81 10.47 13.12
N VAL A 353 6.84 9.83 12.46
CA VAL A 353 6.95 8.48 11.91
C VAL A 353 6.54 8.53 10.44
N CYS A 354 7.48 8.26 9.54
CA CYS A 354 7.25 8.14 8.11
C CYS A 354 7.59 6.73 7.67
N ILE A 355 6.58 5.94 7.26
CA ILE A 355 6.75 4.54 6.90
C ILE A 355 6.65 4.36 5.39
N THR A 356 7.54 3.56 4.84
CA THR A 356 7.50 3.10 3.45
C THR A 356 7.62 1.59 3.39
N GLY A 357 6.91 0.95 2.48
CA GLY A 357 6.93 -0.50 2.33
C GLY A 357 6.07 -0.97 1.16
N ALA A 358 5.80 -2.27 1.13
CA ALA A 358 5.05 -2.96 0.09
C ALA A 358 5.71 -2.98 -1.31
N ALA A 359 6.73 -2.15 -1.56
CA ALA A 359 7.58 -2.18 -2.75
C ALA A 359 8.97 -1.65 -2.40
N PRO A 360 10.01 -1.98 -3.16
CA PRO A 360 11.34 -1.42 -2.98
C PRO A 360 11.35 0.09 -3.22
N ILE A 361 12.22 0.81 -2.50
CA ILE A 361 12.44 2.25 -2.63
C ILE A 361 13.93 2.53 -2.89
N SER A 362 14.22 3.59 -3.67
CA SER A 362 15.60 3.99 -3.90
C SER A 362 16.28 4.45 -2.61
N PRO A 363 17.47 3.90 -2.26
CA PRO A 363 18.26 4.37 -1.12
C PRO A 363 18.61 5.86 -1.21
N ASP A 364 18.78 6.41 -2.42
CA ASP A 364 19.09 7.81 -2.62
C ASP A 364 17.90 8.72 -2.30
N LEU A 365 16.68 8.25 -2.58
CA LEU A 365 15.47 8.93 -2.17
C LEU A 365 15.36 8.99 -0.64
N LEU A 366 15.65 7.90 0.04
CA LEU A 366 15.68 7.86 1.51
C LEU A 366 16.73 8.83 2.09
N ARG A 367 17.95 8.88 1.52
CA ARG A 367 18.99 9.83 1.91
C ARG A 367 18.55 11.29 1.70
N TRP A 368 17.79 11.55 0.65
CA TRP A 368 17.23 12.88 0.43
C TRP A 368 16.24 13.27 1.53
N TYR A 369 15.33 12.37 1.93
CA TYR A 369 14.41 12.60 3.05
C TYR A 369 15.17 12.78 4.37
N MET A 370 16.18 11.96 4.62
CA MET A 370 17.05 12.13 5.79
C MET A 370 17.75 13.49 5.80
N ALA A 371 18.18 13.99 4.63
CA ALA A 371 18.77 15.32 4.50
C ALA A 371 17.77 16.45 4.78
N LEU A 372 16.48 16.26 4.51
CA LEU A 372 15.39 17.15 4.95
C LEU A 372 15.14 17.08 6.46
N GLY A 373 15.69 16.10 7.16
CA GLY A 373 15.42 15.79 8.57
C GLY A 373 14.10 15.03 8.77
N VAL A 374 13.67 14.26 7.77
CA VAL A 374 12.59 13.29 7.84
C VAL A 374 13.22 11.91 7.97
N GLU A 375 12.92 11.20 9.06
CA GLU A 375 13.36 9.83 9.25
C GLU A 375 12.34 8.87 8.62
N MET A 376 12.85 8.06 7.68
CA MET A 376 12.03 7.10 6.95
C MET A 376 12.26 5.70 7.52
N PHE A 377 11.16 4.98 7.78
CA PHE A 377 11.17 3.61 8.27
C PHE A 377 10.76 2.68 7.13
N GLU A 378 11.73 1.95 6.57
CA GLU A 378 11.42 0.86 5.65
C GLU A 378 10.89 -0.33 6.44
N VAL A 379 9.79 -0.90 5.96
CA VAL A 379 9.19 -2.10 6.52
C VAL A 379 9.00 -3.15 5.43
N TRP A 380 9.11 -4.41 5.79
CA TRP A 380 8.82 -5.51 4.89
C TRP A 380 7.92 -6.55 5.55
N GLY A 381 7.06 -7.11 4.73
CA GLY A 381 6.15 -8.19 5.05
C GLY A 381 5.20 -8.44 3.90
N GLN A 382 4.33 -9.40 4.07
CA GLN A 382 3.40 -9.90 3.08
C GLN A 382 1.99 -10.03 3.68
N THR A 383 1.00 -10.27 2.86
CA THR A 383 -0.34 -10.62 3.34
C THR A 383 -0.29 -11.89 4.20
N GLU A 384 0.52 -12.84 3.79
CA GLU A 384 0.74 -14.13 4.46
C GLU A 384 1.43 -13.99 5.83
N SER A 385 2.04 -12.85 6.13
CA SER A 385 2.58 -12.49 7.45
C SER A 385 1.71 -11.48 8.21
N SER A 386 0.48 -11.24 7.74
CA SER A 386 -0.48 -10.26 8.28
C SER A 386 0.02 -8.82 8.28
N GLY A 387 1.01 -8.51 7.46
CA GLY A 387 1.64 -7.21 7.33
C GLY A 387 3.15 -7.26 7.57
N ALA A 388 3.73 -6.15 8.05
CA ALA A 388 5.17 -6.03 8.23
C ALA A 388 5.68 -6.88 9.39
N ILE A 389 6.80 -7.56 9.18
CA ILE A 389 7.52 -8.39 10.14
C ILE A 389 8.98 -8.00 10.31
N THR A 390 9.49 -7.08 9.47
CA THR A 390 10.75 -6.38 9.69
C THR A 390 10.53 -4.88 9.60
N ALA A 391 11.33 -4.11 10.33
CA ALA A 391 11.27 -2.66 10.32
C ALA A 391 12.62 -2.06 10.70
N ILE A 392 12.98 -0.92 10.12
CA ILE A 392 14.12 -0.13 10.58
C ILE A 392 13.78 0.48 11.93
N PRO A 393 14.61 0.26 13.00
CA PRO A 393 14.37 0.88 14.30
C PRO A 393 14.67 2.39 14.27
N GLU A 394 14.00 3.16 15.14
CA GLU A 394 14.25 4.59 15.32
C GLU A 394 15.73 4.89 15.58
N GLY A 395 16.25 5.91 14.92
CA GLY A 395 17.64 6.34 15.02
C GLY A 395 18.67 5.39 14.37
N LYS A 396 18.23 4.30 13.74
CA LYS A 396 19.11 3.32 13.09
C LYS A 396 18.91 3.26 11.57
N ALA A 397 18.65 4.41 10.95
CA ALA A 397 18.44 4.49 9.51
C ALA A 397 19.58 3.80 8.73
N LYS A 398 19.19 2.91 7.82
CA LYS A 398 20.11 2.14 6.98
C LYS A 398 19.45 1.95 5.60
N PRO A 399 19.53 2.98 4.74
CA PRO A 399 18.87 2.98 3.43
C PRO A 399 19.22 1.75 2.59
N GLY A 400 18.20 1.12 1.99
CA GLY A 400 18.32 -0.12 1.23
C GLY A 400 18.17 -1.40 2.06
N SER A 401 18.06 -1.29 3.38
CA SER A 401 17.73 -2.39 4.28
C SER A 401 16.26 -2.33 4.67
N ILE A 402 15.63 -3.48 4.83
CA ILE A 402 14.27 -3.63 5.38
C ILE A 402 14.25 -3.74 6.91
N GLY A 403 15.38 -3.49 7.57
CA GLY A 403 15.54 -3.57 9.02
C GLY A 403 15.67 -4.99 9.58
N PRO A 404 15.87 -5.11 10.91
CA PRO A 404 15.81 -6.38 11.62
C PRO A 404 14.36 -6.86 11.78
N GLN A 405 14.21 -8.12 12.21
CA GLN A 405 12.91 -8.69 12.56
C GLN A 405 12.22 -7.90 13.68
N MET A 406 10.89 -7.77 13.57
CA MET A 406 10.05 -7.22 14.62
C MET A 406 9.79 -8.28 15.72
N ARG A 407 9.36 -7.84 16.91
CA ARG A 407 9.21 -8.71 18.08
C ARG A 407 8.20 -9.86 17.92
N HIS A 408 7.22 -9.69 17.05
CA HIS A 408 6.13 -10.64 16.86
C HIS A 408 6.41 -11.71 15.80
N ALA A 409 7.58 -11.67 15.17
CA ALA A 409 7.97 -12.64 14.15
C ALA A 409 9.45 -13.00 14.23
N GLU A 410 9.78 -14.22 13.80
CA GLU A 410 11.14 -14.63 13.49
C GLU A 410 11.36 -14.58 11.99
N VAL A 411 12.53 -14.10 11.56
CA VAL A 411 12.94 -14.07 10.16
C VAL A 411 14.34 -14.65 10.04
N LYS A 412 14.55 -15.53 9.07
CA LYS A 412 15.88 -16.10 8.76
C LYS A 412 16.05 -16.30 7.25
N LEU A 413 17.27 -16.61 6.83
CA LEU A 413 17.56 -17.03 5.45
C LEU A 413 17.60 -18.55 5.35
N SER A 414 17.05 -19.09 4.25
CA SER A 414 17.31 -20.46 3.83
C SER A 414 18.74 -20.60 3.28
N PRO A 415 19.23 -21.84 3.04
CA PRO A 415 20.52 -22.06 2.38
C PRO A 415 20.59 -21.42 0.97
N GLU A 416 19.45 -21.29 0.31
CA GLU A 416 19.32 -20.69 -1.03
C GLU A 416 19.18 -19.17 -0.99
N GLY A 417 19.14 -18.56 0.21
CA GLY A 417 19.00 -17.12 0.42
C GLY A 417 17.56 -16.62 0.44
N GLU A 418 16.55 -17.50 0.50
CA GLU A 418 15.15 -17.11 0.67
C GLU A 418 14.90 -16.61 2.10
N LEU A 419 14.14 -15.52 2.26
CA LEU A 419 13.66 -15.09 3.55
C LEU A 419 12.51 -16.01 4.00
N LEU A 420 12.69 -16.63 5.15
CA LEU A 420 11.69 -17.45 5.81
C LEU A 420 11.14 -16.73 7.03
N ALA A 421 9.84 -16.80 7.26
CA ALA A 421 9.19 -16.15 8.39
C ALA A 421 8.42 -17.15 9.26
N ARG A 422 8.38 -16.91 10.59
CA ARG A 422 7.61 -17.69 11.55
C ARG A 422 7.08 -16.80 12.66
N GLY A 423 5.92 -17.13 13.19
CA GLY A 423 5.30 -16.46 14.33
C GLY A 423 3.78 -16.48 14.28
N ASP A 424 3.17 -15.96 15.32
CA ASP A 424 1.70 -15.89 15.45
C ASP A 424 1.05 -14.88 14.47
N SER A 425 1.82 -14.09 13.75
CA SER A 425 1.36 -13.23 12.66
C SER A 425 1.24 -13.95 11.32
N VAL A 426 1.81 -15.16 11.18
CA VAL A 426 1.72 -15.93 9.94
C VAL A 426 0.31 -16.46 9.76
N PHE A 427 -0.24 -16.30 8.57
CA PHE A 427 -1.60 -16.63 8.19
C PHE A 427 -1.96 -18.11 8.38
N MET A 428 -3.25 -18.43 8.36
CA MET A 428 -3.75 -19.80 8.51
C MET A 428 -3.55 -20.66 7.26
N GLY A 429 -3.32 -20.04 6.10
CA GLY A 429 -3.22 -20.67 4.79
C GLY A 429 -4.12 -20.00 3.76
N TYR A 430 -4.21 -20.55 2.57
CA TYR A 430 -5.07 -20.06 1.49
C TYR A 430 -6.41 -20.78 1.47
N LEU A 431 -7.48 -20.00 1.40
CA LEU A 431 -8.84 -20.49 1.30
C LEU A 431 -8.99 -21.41 0.07
N ASN A 432 -9.61 -22.58 0.24
CA ASN A 432 -9.84 -23.56 -0.82
C ASN A 432 -8.58 -24.05 -1.58
N GLN A 433 -7.37 -23.76 -1.07
CA GLN A 433 -6.12 -24.13 -1.75
C GLN A 433 -5.12 -24.83 -0.79
N PRO A 434 -5.43 -26.04 -0.31
CA PRO A 434 -4.57 -26.75 0.66
C PRO A 434 -3.18 -27.10 0.10
N GLU A 435 -3.07 -27.42 -1.20
CA GLU A 435 -1.80 -27.69 -1.84
C GLU A 435 -0.88 -26.47 -1.85
N LYS A 436 -1.44 -25.29 -2.20
CA LYS A 436 -0.68 -24.03 -2.18
C LYS A 436 -0.33 -23.61 -0.76
N THR A 437 -1.18 -23.91 0.20
CA THR A 437 -0.87 -23.71 1.62
C THR A 437 0.33 -24.57 2.03
N ALA A 438 0.33 -25.85 1.69
CA ALA A 438 1.44 -26.76 1.99
C ALA A 438 2.77 -26.39 1.28
N GLU A 439 2.69 -25.84 0.06
CA GLU A 439 3.86 -25.29 -0.65
C GLU A 439 4.43 -24.05 0.03
N THR A 440 3.57 -23.26 0.67
CA THR A 440 3.94 -21.96 1.26
C THR A 440 4.32 -22.08 2.73
N LEU A 441 3.67 -22.97 3.47
CA LEU A 441 3.93 -23.25 4.88
C LEU A 441 4.58 -24.62 5.02
N GLN A 442 5.91 -24.64 5.23
CA GLN A 442 6.68 -25.87 5.37
C GLN A 442 7.43 -25.87 6.70
N ASP A 443 7.35 -26.95 7.45
CA ASP A 443 8.03 -27.13 8.74
C ASP A 443 7.83 -25.98 9.74
N GLY A 444 6.64 -25.34 9.71
CA GLY A 444 6.28 -24.19 10.55
C GLY A 444 6.88 -22.86 10.09
N TRP A 445 7.45 -22.80 8.87
CA TRP A 445 7.97 -21.58 8.26
C TRP A 445 7.16 -21.18 7.03
N LEU A 446 6.92 -19.88 6.93
CA LEU A 446 6.41 -19.24 5.74
C LEU A 446 7.56 -19.07 4.73
N HIS A 447 7.45 -19.69 3.57
CA HIS A 447 8.30 -19.48 2.40
C HIS A 447 7.80 -18.24 1.65
N THR A 448 8.55 -17.14 1.76
CA THR A 448 8.10 -15.85 1.27
C THR A 448 8.28 -15.64 -0.23
N GLY A 449 9.17 -16.40 -0.84
CA GLY A 449 9.60 -16.24 -2.22
C GLY A 449 10.48 -15.00 -2.46
N ASP A 450 10.83 -14.25 -1.42
CA ASP A 450 11.74 -13.11 -1.49
C ASP A 450 13.16 -13.57 -1.11
N VAL A 451 14.15 -13.21 -1.93
CA VAL A 451 15.57 -13.56 -1.73
C VAL A 451 16.31 -12.35 -1.19
N GLY A 452 17.25 -12.58 -0.28
CA GLY A 452 17.99 -11.50 0.30
C GLY A 452 19.24 -11.91 1.06
N SER A 453 19.74 -11.00 1.87
CA SER A 453 20.88 -11.19 2.74
C SER A 453 20.63 -10.59 4.10
N VAL A 454 21.49 -10.92 5.07
CA VAL A 454 21.49 -10.33 6.41
C VAL A 454 22.92 -9.92 6.74
N ASP A 455 23.08 -8.73 7.32
CA ASP A 455 24.40 -8.28 7.75
C ASP A 455 24.71 -8.68 9.20
N GLU A 456 25.93 -8.36 9.66
CA GLU A 456 26.42 -8.68 11.00
C GLU A 456 25.62 -8.02 12.14
N GLU A 457 24.85 -6.96 11.82
CA GLU A 457 24.00 -6.25 12.78
C GLU A 457 22.57 -6.80 12.79
N GLY A 458 22.23 -7.79 11.95
CA GLY A 458 20.91 -8.40 11.85
C GLY A 458 19.94 -7.62 10.98
N PHE A 459 20.43 -6.70 10.12
CA PHE A 459 19.59 -6.01 9.15
C PHE A 459 19.43 -6.85 7.89
N PHE A 460 18.20 -7.08 7.49
CA PHE A 460 17.89 -7.80 6.27
C PHE A 460 17.85 -6.86 5.06
N TYR A 461 18.21 -7.41 3.92
CA TYR A 461 18.18 -6.75 2.60
C TYR A 461 17.44 -7.65 1.65
N ILE A 462 16.51 -7.11 0.87
CA ILE A 462 15.86 -7.83 -0.23
C ILE A 462 16.67 -7.59 -1.50
N THR A 463 17.06 -8.69 -2.13
CA THR A 463 17.70 -8.62 -3.44
C THR A 463 16.62 -8.58 -4.51
N ASP A 464 15.77 -9.60 -4.59
CA ASP A 464 14.62 -9.64 -5.51
C ASP A 464 13.66 -10.78 -5.13
N ARG A 465 12.59 -10.92 -5.92
CA ARG A 465 11.78 -12.13 -5.91
C ARG A 465 12.52 -13.26 -6.59
N MET A 466 12.51 -14.46 -6.02
CA MET A 466 13.18 -15.64 -6.58
C MET A 466 12.78 -15.91 -8.04
N LYS A 467 11.52 -15.62 -8.40
CA LYS A 467 10.97 -15.83 -9.75
C LYS A 467 11.28 -14.71 -10.74
N ASP A 468 11.74 -13.55 -10.25
CA ASP A 468 11.98 -12.36 -11.07
C ASP A 468 13.46 -12.12 -11.37
N ILE A 469 14.37 -12.89 -10.72
CA ILE A 469 15.80 -12.83 -10.99
C ILE A 469 16.06 -13.20 -12.46
N ILE A 470 16.75 -12.33 -13.18
CA ILE A 470 17.14 -12.49 -14.56
C ILE A 470 18.45 -13.29 -14.61
N ILE A 471 18.46 -14.40 -15.34
CA ILE A 471 19.68 -15.13 -15.67
C ILE A 471 20.00 -14.87 -17.14
N THR A 472 20.98 -14.02 -17.42
CA THR A 472 21.37 -13.71 -18.79
C THR A 472 21.91 -14.93 -19.53
N ALA A 473 21.99 -14.87 -20.87
CA ALA A 473 22.61 -15.92 -21.68
C ALA A 473 24.09 -16.19 -21.31
N GLY A 474 24.75 -15.21 -20.70
CA GLY A 474 26.11 -15.35 -20.15
C GLY A 474 26.17 -15.98 -18.75
N GLY A 475 25.04 -16.43 -18.19
CA GLY A 475 24.96 -17.04 -16.85
C GLY A 475 25.06 -16.07 -15.68
N LYS A 476 24.94 -14.76 -15.92
CA LYS A 476 24.96 -13.77 -14.84
C LYS A 476 23.58 -13.58 -14.26
N ASN A 477 23.47 -13.70 -12.93
CA ASN A 477 22.27 -13.34 -12.18
C ASN A 477 22.20 -11.81 -12.05
N ILE A 478 21.06 -11.26 -12.40
CA ILE A 478 20.78 -9.82 -12.34
C ILE A 478 19.47 -9.58 -11.60
N THR A 479 19.48 -8.62 -10.72
CA THR A 479 18.34 -8.14 -9.95
C THR A 479 17.65 -7.01 -10.70
N PRO A 480 16.56 -7.24 -11.44
CA PRO A 480 15.94 -6.19 -12.24
C PRO A 480 15.37 -5.06 -11.39
N SER A 481 14.83 -5.38 -10.20
CA SER A 481 14.20 -4.39 -9.32
C SER A 481 15.18 -3.31 -8.84
N GLU A 482 16.46 -3.63 -8.64
CA GLU A 482 17.48 -2.65 -8.26
C GLU A 482 17.64 -1.57 -9.35
N TYR A 483 17.68 -2.01 -10.60
CA TYR A 483 17.79 -1.11 -11.74
C TYR A 483 16.52 -0.29 -11.96
N GLU A 484 15.36 -0.94 -11.88
CA GLU A 484 14.05 -0.30 -12.04
C GLU A 484 13.82 0.78 -10.98
N ASN A 485 14.20 0.53 -9.72
CA ASN A 485 14.12 1.50 -8.64
C ASN A 485 15.03 2.71 -8.87
N GLN A 486 16.22 2.48 -9.45
CA GLN A 486 17.11 3.59 -9.81
C GLN A 486 16.54 4.46 -10.93
N LEU A 487 15.87 3.87 -11.92
CA LEU A 487 15.19 4.61 -12.97
C LEU A 487 14.01 5.43 -12.43
N LYS A 488 13.22 4.86 -11.51
CA LYS A 488 12.09 5.55 -10.87
C LYS A 488 12.48 6.74 -9.99
N PHE A 489 13.75 6.87 -9.65
CA PHE A 489 14.25 8.08 -9.00
C PHE A 489 14.27 9.31 -9.94
N SER A 490 14.18 9.09 -11.26
CA SER A 490 14.01 10.19 -12.22
C SER A 490 12.59 10.77 -12.14
N PRO A 491 12.41 12.11 -12.10
CA PRO A 491 11.10 12.74 -12.13
C PRO A 491 10.32 12.49 -13.43
N TYR A 492 10.99 12.00 -14.47
CA TYR A 492 10.40 11.76 -15.80
C TYR A 492 9.98 10.31 -16.03
N ILE A 493 10.30 9.40 -15.12
CA ILE A 493 10.01 7.96 -15.25
C ILE A 493 9.04 7.53 -14.16
N THR A 494 7.88 7.06 -14.59
CA THR A 494 6.86 6.49 -13.71
C THR A 494 7.21 5.09 -13.29
N ASP A 495 7.59 4.25 -14.27
CA ASP A 495 7.96 2.85 -14.03
C ASP A 495 8.84 2.33 -15.17
N ALA A 496 9.50 1.21 -14.92
CA ALA A 496 10.30 0.52 -15.91
C ALA A 496 10.25 -0.98 -15.70
N VAL A 497 10.34 -1.75 -16.79
CA VAL A 497 10.50 -3.21 -16.74
C VAL A 497 11.79 -3.57 -17.44
N VAL A 498 12.74 -4.09 -16.67
CA VAL A 498 14.01 -4.58 -17.19
C VAL A 498 13.85 -6.03 -17.65
N ILE A 499 14.31 -6.32 -18.85
CA ILE A 499 14.16 -7.61 -19.52
C ILE A 499 15.55 -8.11 -19.97
N GLY A 500 15.83 -9.41 -19.76
CA GLY A 500 17.14 -9.97 -20.11
C GLY A 500 17.27 -11.45 -19.82
N ASP A 501 16.23 -12.12 -19.33
CA ASP A 501 16.30 -13.56 -19.03
C ASP A 501 16.62 -14.36 -20.29
N LYS A 502 17.70 -15.18 -20.22
CA LYS A 502 18.24 -15.93 -21.36
C LYS A 502 18.61 -15.09 -22.58
N ARG A 503 18.80 -13.76 -22.41
CA ARG A 503 19.14 -12.82 -23.47
C ARG A 503 20.60 -12.37 -23.37
N PRO A 504 21.19 -11.88 -24.50
CA PRO A 504 22.60 -11.48 -24.53
C PRO A 504 22.90 -10.19 -23.78
N TYR A 505 21.89 -9.34 -23.56
CA TYR A 505 22.00 -8.05 -22.85
C TYR A 505 20.64 -7.62 -22.29
N LEU A 506 20.65 -6.63 -21.41
CA LEU A 506 19.42 -6.06 -20.84
C LEU A 506 18.82 -5.02 -21.77
N VAL A 507 17.48 -5.03 -21.84
CA VAL A 507 16.66 -3.96 -22.44
C VAL A 507 15.61 -3.52 -21.44
N ALA A 508 14.97 -2.35 -21.67
CA ALA A 508 13.91 -1.86 -20.81
C ALA A 508 12.68 -1.40 -21.61
N LEU A 509 11.50 -1.66 -21.09
CA LEU A 509 10.29 -0.92 -21.40
C LEU A 509 10.11 0.15 -20.33
N VAL A 510 9.94 1.42 -20.74
CA VAL A 510 9.89 2.54 -19.82
C VAL A 510 8.56 3.27 -19.96
N MET A 511 7.89 3.52 -18.85
CA MET A 511 6.73 4.39 -18.76
C MET A 511 7.16 5.76 -18.26
N VAL A 512 6.83 6.80 -19.03
CA VAL A 512 7.16 8.17 -18.64
C VAL A 512 6.07 8.75 -17.73
N ASP A 513 6.49 9.62 -16.82
CA ASP A 513 5.56 10.44 -16.07
C ASP A 513 4.96 11.49 -17.00
N HIS A 514 3.66 11.30 -17.30
CA HIS A 514 2.97 12.11 -18.32
C HIS A 514 3.02 13.60 -17.99
N GLU A 515 2.67 13.95 -16.76
CA GLU A 515 2.59 15.35 -16.31
C GLU A 515 3.96 16.04 -16.39
N ASN A 516 4.99 15.38 -15.88
CA ASN A 516 6.34 15.95 -15.84
C ASN A 516 7.00 16.02 -17.22
N VAL A 517 6.72 15.04 -18.09
CA VAL A 517 7.26 15.03 -19.46
C VAL A 517 6.48 16.00 -20.36
N GLU A 518 5.18 16.17 -20.14
CA GLU A 518 4.38 17.18 -20.81
C GLU A 518 4.85 18.60 -20.46
N ASN A 519 5.05 18.88 -19.18
CA ASN A 519 5.61 20.16 -18.73
C ASN A 519 6.98 20.43 -19.36
N TYR A 520 7.86 19.40 -19.38
CA TYR A 520 9.16 19.53 -20.06
C TYR A 520 8.99 19.83 -21.55
N ALA A 521 8.08 19.16 -22.24
CA ALA A 521 7.83 19.38 -23.66
C ALA A 521 7.30 20.80 -23.93
N GLN A 522 6.43 21.32 -23.07
CA GLN A 522 5.93 22.70 -23.16
C GLN A 522 7.05 23.72 -22.94
N GLU A 523 7.88 23.53 -21.92
CA GLU A 523 9.05 24.40 -21.64
C GLU A 523 10.05 24.44 -22.81
N GLN A 524 10.24 23.29 -23.47
CA GLN A 524 11.16 23.17 -24.61
C GLN A 524 10.50 23.46 -25.97
N ALA A 525 9.22 23.88 -25.98
CA ALA A 525 8.42 24.13 -27.18
C ALA A 525 8.36 22.91 -28.13
N ILE A 526 8.34 21.69 -27.59
CA ILE A 526 8.25 20.44 -28.35
C ILE A 526 6.78 20.19 -28.69
N PRO A 527 6.40 20.12 -29.98
CA PRO A 527 5.01 19.92 -30.35
C PRO A 527 4.59 18.45 -30.17
N PHE A 528 3.45 18.22 -29.52
CA PHE A 528 2.79 16.91 -29.37
C PHE A 528 1.27 17.08 -29.39
N SER A 529 0.52 16.00 -29.62
CA SER A 529 -0.94 16.01 -29.65
C SER A 529 -1.58 15.12 -28.58
N ASN A 530 -0.88 14.08 -28.14
CA ASN A 530 -1.30 13.14 -27.12
C ASN A 530 -0.10 12.40 -26.53
N TYR A 531 -0.34 11.56 -25.51
CA TYR A 531 0.72 10.81 -24.82
C TYR A 531 1.57 9.95 -25.77
N ALA A 532 0.95 9.22 -26.71
CA ALA A 532 1.69 8.39 -27.65
C ALA A 532 2.60 9.23 -28.56
N SER A 533 2.10 10.39 -29.06
CA SER A 533 2.91 11.29 -29.86
C SER A 533 4.06 11.93 -29.07
N LEU A 534 3.84 12.18 -27.76
CA LEU A 534 4.85 12.68 -26.84
C LEU A 534 5.99 11.66 -26.67
N CYS A 535 5.66 10.39 -26.44
CA CYS A 535 6.63 9.30 -26.29
C CYS A 535 7.47 9.06 -27.56
N ARG A 536 6.97 9.40 -28.73
CA ARG A 536 7.68 9.26 -30.03
C ARG A 536 8.63 10.41 -30.34
N ARG A 537 8.59 11.50 -29.57
CA ARG A 537 9.47 12.65 -29.84
C ARG A 537 10.93 12.31 -29.56
N PRO A 538 11.84 12.57 -30.53
CA PRO A 538 13.28 12.32 -30.33
C PRO A 538 13.85 13.03 -29.10
N GLU A 539 13.35 14.23 -28.81
CA GLU A 539 13.75 15.02 -27.64
C GLU A 539 13.37 14.35 -26.33
N ILE A 540 12.19 13.72 -26.29
CA ILE A 540 11.73 12.96 -25.11
C ILE A 540 12.50 11.64 -24.99
N VAL A 541 12.71 10.94 -26.09
CA VAL A 541 13.57 9.75 -26.10
C VAL A 541 14.98 10.11 -25.63
N GLY A 542 15.52 11.24 -26.07
CA GLY A 542 16.82 11.76 -25.62
C GLY A 542 16.86 12.13 -24.14
N LEU A 543 15.77 12.72 -23.60
CA LEU A 543 15.62 12.98 -22.18
C LEU A 543 15.72 11.69 -21.36
N ILE A 544 14.94 10.68 -21.73
CA ILE A 544 14.92 9.39 -21.03
C ILE A 544 16.24 8.62 -21.23
N GLN A 545 16.87 8.70 -22.41
CA GLN A 545 18.23 8.15 -22.61
C GLN A 545 19.21 8.75 -21.60
N GLY A 546 19.15 10.05 -21.36
CA GLY A 546 19.98 10.71 -20.35
C GLY A 546 19.77 10.19 -18.93
N GLU A 547 18.55 9.84 -18.56
CA GLU A 547 18.23 9.23 -17.26
C GLU A 547 18.74 7.77 -17.18
N ILE A 548 18.57 6.99 -18.25
CA ILE A 548 19.12 5.63 -18.34
C ILE A 548 20.65 5.66 -18.28
N ASP A 549 21.30 6.61 -18.95
CA ASP A 549 22.76 6.74 -18.91
C ASP A 549 23.29 7.11 -17.51
N LYS A 550 22.53 7.90 -16.75
CA LYS A 550 22.83 8.17 -15.33
C LYS A 550 22.76 6.90 -14.50
N ALA A 551 21.67 6.13 -14.63
CA ALA A 551 21.51 4.86 -13.94
C ALA A 551 22.59 3.86 -14.36
N ASN A 552 22.87 3.73 -15.64
CA ASN A 552 23.91 2.83 -16.18
C ASN A 552 25.30 3.02 -15.54
N LYS A 553 25.63 4.24 -15.09
CA LYS A 553 26.93 4.51 -14.43
C LYS A 553 27.09 3.83 -13.08
N MET A 554 25.99 3.45 -12.46
CA MET A 554 25.99 2.78 -11.15
C MET A 554 26.15 1.26 -11.26
N PHE A 555 26.01 0.69 -12.47
CA PHE A 555 26.00 -0.74 -12.71
C PHE A 555 27.17 -1.20 -13.58
N ALA A 556 27.60 -2.44 -13.37
CA ALA A 556 28.64 -3.06 -14.19
C ALA A 556 28.19 -3.18 -15.67
N ARG A 557 29.14 -3.15 -16.60
CA ARG A 557 28.85 -3.13 -18.06
C ARG A 557 27.90 -4.22 -18.54
N ALA A 558 27.92 -5.38 -17.93
CA ALA A 558 27.04 -6.51 -18.26
C ALA A 558 25.60 -6.33 -17.74
N GLU A 559 25.42 -5.47 -16.74
CA GLU A 559 24.14 -5.16 -16.10
C GLU A 559 23.47 -3.90 -16.69
N GLN A 560 24.14 -3.21 -17.60
CA GLN A 560 23.63 -2.00 -18.20
C GLN A 560 22.54 -2.27 -19.24
N ILE A 561 21.49 -1.47 -19.20
CA ILE A 561 20.47 -1.42 -20.26
C ILE A 561 21.12 -0.93 -21.54
N LYS A 562 21.01 -1.70 -22.62
CA LYS A 562 21.59 -1.38 -23.93
C LYS A 562 20.60 -0.75 -24.89
N LYS A 563 19.31 -1.06 -24.74
CA LYS A 563 18.23 -0.47 -25.53
C LYS A 563 16.99 -0.31 -24.65
N PHE A 564 16.14 0.62 -24.98
CA PHE A 564 14.85 0.80 -24.34
C PHE A 564 13.81 1.27 -25.35
N LEU A 565 12.54 1.08 -24.99
CA LEU A 565 11.39 1.66 -25.69
C LEU A 565 10.46 2.31 -24.68
N LEU A 566 9.88 3.44 -25.07
CA LEU A 566 8.85 4.10 -24.29
C LEU A 566 7.51 3.42 -24.59
N LEU A 567 6.75 3.08 -23.55
CA LEU A 567 5.39 2.59 -23.71
C LEU A 567 4.49 3.77 -24.10
N GLU A 568 3.80 3.63 -25.22
CA GLU A 568 2.92 4.65 -25.78
C GLU A 568 1.52 4.68 -25.16
N ASN A 569 1.21 3.70 -24.31
CA ASN A 569 -0.03 3.62 -23.55
C ASN A 569 0.24 3.99 -22.09
N LYS A 570 -0.56 4.92 -21.56
CA LYS A 570 -0.57 5.22 -20.14
C LYS A 570 -1.31 4.07 -19.45
N LEU A 571 -0.63 3.39 -18.53
CA LEU A 571 -1.25 2.33 -17.73
C LEU A 571 -1.89 2.92 -16.47
N GLY A 572 -3.13 2.55 -16.20
CA GLY A 572 -3.90 2.89 -15.01
C GLY A 572 -4.16 1.67 -14.12
N ALA A 573 -4.83 1.89 -12.99
CA ALA A 573 -5.15 0.83 -12.03
C ALA A 573 -6.09 -0.25 -12.58
N GLU A 574 -6.84 0.08 -13.64
CA GLU A 574 -7.78 -0.82 -14.32
C GLU A 574 -7.10 -1.69 -15.39
N ASP A 575 -5.85 -1.38 -15.75
CA ASP A 575 -5.11 -2.15 -16.75
C ASP A 575 -4.62 -3.48 -16.18
N GLU A 576 -4.76 -4.54 -16.94
CA GLU A 576 -4.37 -5.89 -16.52
C GLU A 576 -2.89 -6.02 -16.15
N GLU A 577 -2.04 -5.17 -16.71
CA GLU A 577 -0.59 -5.12 -16.47
C GLU A 577 -0.22 -4.67 -15.08
N LEU A 578 -1.13 -3.99 -14.39
CA LEU A 578 -0.91 -3.53 -13.03
C LEU A 578 -1.69 -4.38 -12.01
N THR A 579 -1.18 -4.44 -10.80
CA THR A 579 -2.00 -4.85 -9.67
C THR A 579 -2.85 -3.66 -9.20
N PRO A 580 -3.94 -3.87 -8.45
CA PRO A 580 -4.69 -2.76 -7.84
C PRO A 580 -3.83 -1.83 -6.95
N THR A 581 -2.68 -2.31 -6.48
CA THR A 581 -1.67 -1.52 -5.76
C THR A 581 -0.61 -0.89 -6.67
N MET A 582 -0.90 -0.78 -7.98
CA MET A 582 -0.05 -0.15 -9.00
C MET A 582 1.32 -0.82 -9.20
N LYS A 583 1.45 -2.13 -8.91
CA LYS A 583 2.66 -2.91 -9.20
C LYS A 583 2.55 -3.57 -10.57
N LEU A 584 3.60 -3.47 -11.38
CA LEU A 584 3.67 -4.13 -12.68
C LEU A 584 3.71 -5.66 -12.53
N LYS A 585 2.85 -6.33 -13.28
CA LYS A 585 2.85 -7.78 -13.46
C LYS A 585 3.82 -8.14 -14.58
N ARG A 586 5.10 -8.30 -14.25
CA ARG A 586 6.21 -8.53 -15.18
C ARG A 586 5.90 -9.57 -16.27
N LYS A 587 5.31 -10.71 -15.87
CA LYS A 587 4.98 -11.79 -16.81
C LYS A 587 4.00 -11.31 -17.88
N LEU A 588 2.93 -10.62 -17.47
CA LEU A 588 1.90 -10.13 -18.38
C LEU A 588 2.45 -9.03 -19.32
N VAL A 589 3.27 -8.14 -18.79
CA VAL A 589 3.98 -7.12 -19.60
C VAL A 589 4.87 -7.80 -20.65
N ASN A 590 5.63 -8.82 -20.26
CA ASN A 590 6.48 -9.57 -21.19
C ASN A 590 5.68 -10.28 -22.28
N GLU A 591 4.52 -10.82 -21.96
CA GLU A 591 3.62 -11.48 -22.91
C GLU A 591 2.97 -10.47 -23.86
N LYS A 592 2.39 -9.42 -23.32
CA LYS A 592 1.64 -8.38 -24.10
C LYS A 592 2.55 -7.60 -25.04
N TYR A 593 3.74 -7.22 -24.56
CA TYR A 593 4.70 -6.42 -25.32
C TYR A 593 5.80 -7.25 -26.00
N LYS A 594 5.60 -8.57 -26.14
CA LYS A 594 6.58 -9.48 -26.73
C LYS A 594 7.14 -9.00 -28.07
N GLY A 595 6.29 -8.48 -28.96
CA GLY A 595 6.71 -7.96 -30.26
C GLY A 595 7.71 -6.80 -30.16
N LEU A 596 7.44 -5.84 -29.25
CA LEU A 596 8.33 -4.72 -28.97
C LEU A 596 9.65 -5.18 -28.36
N ILE A 597 9.59 -6.13 -27.43
CA ILE A 597 10.78 -6.70 -26.79
C ILE A 597 11.66 -7.37 -27.83
N GLU A 598 11.10 -8.24 -28.70
CA GLU A 598 11.86 -8.93 -29.75
C GLU A 598 12.48 -7.95 -30.75
N SER A 599 11.83 -6.84 -31.08
CA SER A 599 12.39 -5.81 -31.96
C SER A 599 13.70 -5.23 -31.43
N MET A 600 13.83 -5.05 -30.11
CA MET A 600 15.05 -4.54 -29.48
C MET A 600 16.24 -5.51 -29.59
N TYR A 601 15.98 -6.81 -29.77
CA TYR A 601 17.03 -7.84 -29.94
C TYR A 601 17.33 -8.18 -31.40
N SER A 602 16.38 -7.97 -32.33
CA SER A 602 16.49 -8.35 -33.73
C SER A 602 17.33 -7.40 -34.58
N GLU A 603 17.49 -6.14 -34.19
CA GLU A 603 18.25 -5.12 -34.95
C GLU A 603 19.79 -5.32 -34.95
N ARG A 604 20.31 -6.46 -34.52
CA ARG A 604 21.75 -6.75 -34.55
C ARG A 604 22.25 -7.29 -35.89
N ALA A 605 21.38 -7.46 -36.88
CA ALA A 605 21.76 -7.98 -38.22
C ALA A 605 22.12 -6.89 -39.24
N ALA A 606 22.11 -5.61 -38.86
CA ALA A 606 22.33 -4.47 -39.77
C ALA A 606 23.38 -3.46 -39.28
N ALA A 607 24.41 -3.91 -38.54
CA ALA A 607 25.58 -3.08 -38.21
C ALA A 607 26.87 -3.85 -38.42
#